data_dd3dcfd36f4d8cf8944b58a6b1383c06
#
_entry.id   dd3dcfd36f4d8cf8944b58a6b1383c06
#
_cell.length_a   1.000
_cell.length_b   1.000
_cell.length_c   1.000
_cell.angle_alpha   90.00
_cell.angle_beta   90.00
_cell.angle_gamma   90.00
#
_symmetry.space_group_name_H-M   'P 1'
#
loop_
_entity.id
_entity.type
_entity.pdbx_description
1 polymer ?
#
loop_
_entity_poly.entity_id
_entity_poly.type
_entity_poly.pdbx_seq_one_letter_code
_entity_poly.pdbx_strand_id
1 'polypeptide(L)'
;MPILRAAALATLAVTLLAGASALAAPGPKDLDRIATDFVALTLEAGEREPGYVDAYYGPKAWADAAKASPRAVPALKAEALRLSAATRAIPDTALSADERRRKAFMLGQLKAAETRLSMLEGTKFSFQDEAEGLFGVRPPLKPLASYDPVLARIDTLVPGQGDLAARVDAFQARYTIPADRLEPVMKAAIAACKARTAAYIPLPPAEKFDLAFVTKKPWSGYNWYQGGAHSLIEINTDLPVPISRAVDLGCHEGYPGHHVLNALLEEKLTKARGWVEFSVYPLFSPQSLIAEGSANYGIGLAFTGAEKLKFERETLYPLAGLDPAGAEAYDALMRAKADLASSENTIADAYLSGKMDKQAAIAALAKYGLSSVARAEKRLSFIETYRSYVINYNLGQDIVRAHVERSGPGQDARWKAMEAVISEPTTPADLAR
;
A
#
# COMPACT_ATOMS: atom_id res chain seq x y z
N MET A 1 70.72 -42.82 -64.17
CA MET A 1 69.26 -42.80 -64.16
C MET A 1 68.77 -42.82 -62.74
N PRO A 2 68.22 -41.66 -62.19
CA PRO A 2 67.64 -41.65 -60.85
C PRO A 2 66.14 -41.73 -60.94
N ILE A 3 65.55 -42.51 -60.08
CA ILE A 3 64.12 -42.75 -59.86
C ILE A 3 63.57 -41.67 -58.93
N LEU A 4 62.64 -40.84 -59.42
CA LEU A 4 61.88 -39.87 -58.57
C LEU A 4 60.85 -40.68 -57.74
N ARG A 5 60.91 -40.47 -56.39
CA ARG A 5 59.81 -40.84 -55.47
C ARG A 5 58.96 -39.57 -55.20
N ALA A 6 57.70 -39.68 -55.59
CA ALA A 6 56.69 -38.69 -55.21
C ALA A 6 56.22 -38.99 -53.81
N ALA A 7 56.33 -37.98 -52.91
CA ALA A 7 55.77 -38.00 -51.58
C ALA A 7 54.39 -37.35 -51.61
N ALA A 8 53.35 -38.10 -51.31
CA ALA A 8 51.98 -37.58 -51.11
C ALA A 8 51.81 -36.95 -49.71
N LEU A 9 51.61 -35.66 -49.65
CA LEU A 9 51.18 -34.96 -48.43
C LEU A 9 49.69 -35.15 -48.24
N ALA A 10 49.29 -35.90 -47.22
CA ALA A 10 47.92 -35.96 -46.73
C ALA A 10 47.67 -34.78 -45.78
N THR A 11 46.88 -33.84 -46.20
CA THR A 11 46.44 -32.69 -45.38
C THR A 11 45.24 -33.16 -44.54
N LEU A 12 45.44 -33.31 -43.21
CA LEU A 12 44.39 -33.61 -42.23
C LEU A 12 43.66 -32.33 -41.89
N ALA A 13 42.46 -32.11 -42.43
CA ALA A 13 41.57 -31.01 -42.03
C ALA A 13 40.91 -31.38 -40.72
N VAL A 14 41.41 -30.75 -39.62
CA VAL A 14 40.73 -30.82 -38.31
C VAL A 14 39.60 -29.78 -38.32
N THR A 15 38.37 -30.24 -38.52
CA THR A 15 37.16 -29.43 -38.29
C THR A 15 36.92 -29.26 -36.80
N LEU A 16 37.31 -28.10 -36.26
CA LEU A 16 36.87 -27.62 -34.93
C LEU A 16 35.37 -27.32 -35.01
N LEU A 17 34.53 -28.25 -34.60
CA LEU A 17 33.16 -27.98 -34.19
C LEU A 17 33.21 -27.19 -32.87
N ALA A 18 33.19 -25.85 -32.97
CA ALA A 18 32.88 -24.99 -31.85
C ALA A 18 31.40 -25.23 -31.51
N GLY A 19 31.16 -26.11 -30.54
CA GLY A 19 29.88 -26.27 -29.91
C GLY A 19 29.51 -24.98 -29.20
N ALA A 20 28.80 -24.05 -29.86
CA ALA A 20 28.10 -22.97 -29.20
C ALA A 20 27.07 -23.65 -28.29
N SER A 21 27.37 -23.77 -27.00
CA SER A 21 26.34 -24.04 -26.00
C SER A 21 25.29 -22.97 -26.17
N ALA A 22 24.17 -23.27 -26.79
CA ALA A 22 23.01 -22.40 -26.83
C ALA A 22 22.63 -22.18 -25.36
N LEU A 23 22.91 -20.97 -24.86
CA LEU A 23 22.38 -20.57 -23.56
C LEU A 23 20.88 -20.76 -23.62
N ALA A 24 20.34 -21.60 -22.73
CA ALA A 24 18.91 -21.81 -22.65
C ALA A 24 18.21 -20.48 -22.56
N ALA A 25 17.11 -20.32 -23.33
CA ALA A 25 16.34 -19.08 -23.29
C ALA A 25 15.89 -18.80 -21.84
N PRO A 26 15.95 -17.54 -21.39
CA PRO A 26 15.53 -17.16 -20.05
C PRO A 26 14.08 -17.61 -19.77
N GLY A 27 13.83 -18.11 -18.56
CA GLY A 27 12.54 -18.68 -18.19
C GLY A 27 12.22 -18.55 -16.70
N PRO A 28 11.29 -19.34 -16.15
CA PRO A 28 10.81 -19.23 -14.76
C PRO A 28 11.92 -19.27 -13.71
N LYS A 29 12.94 -20.11 -13.88
CA LYS A 29 14.08 -20.18 -12.96
C LYS A 29 14.91 -18.89 -12.90
N ASP A 30 14.97 -18.16 -14.02
CA ASP A 30 15.61 -16.84 -14.01
C ASP A 30 14.79 -15.83 -13.25
N LEU A 31 13.45 -15.92 -13.30
CA LEU A 31 12.56 -15.08 -12.51
C LEU A 31 12.73 -15.35 -11.01
N ASP A 32 12.92 -16.60 -10.58
CA ASP A 32 13.18 -16.97 -9.19
C ASP A 32 14.51 -16.37 -8.67
N ARG A 33 15.56 -16.45 -9.51
CA ARG A 33 16.86 -15.84 -9.18
C ARG A 33 16.75 -14.31 -9.09
N ILE A 34 16.05 -13.68 -10.03
CA ILE A 34 15.81 -12.23 -10.01
C ILE A 34 15.01 -11.83 -8.76
N ALA A 35 14.03 -12.64 -8.35
CA ALA A 35 13.25 -12.40 -7.15
C ALA A 35 14.13 -12.45 -5.88
N THR A 36 15.06 -13.40 -5.79
CA THR A 36 16.03 -13.47 -4.69
C THR A 36 16.94 -12.24 -4.65
N ASP A 37 17.49 -11.84 -5.81
CA ASP A 37 18.33 -10.65 -5.95
C ASP A 37 17.53 -9.36 -5.59
N PHE A 38 16.24 -9.31 -5.94
CA PHE A 38 15.35 -8.20 -5.59
C PHE A 38 15.12 -8.10 -4.07
N VAL A 39 14.93 -9.21 -3.38
CA VAL A 39 14.82 -9.20 -1.91
C VAL A 39 16.10 -8.65 -1.27
N ALA A 40 17.27 -9.09 -1.73
CA ALA A 40 18.54 -8.57 -1.25
C ALA A 40 18.68 -7.06 -1.50
N LEU A 41 18.37 -6.62 -2.73
CA LEU A 41 18.34 -5.19 -3.10
C LEU A 41 17.45 -4.37 -2.16
N THR A 42 16.25 -4.86 -1.90
CA THR A 42 15.24 -4.17 -1.07
C THR A 42 15.70 -4.06 0.39
N LEU A 43 16.25 -5.14 0.95
CA LEU A 43 16.77 -5.15 2.32
C LEU A 43 17.95 -4.18 2.46
N GLU A 44 18.89 -4.17 1.52
CA GLU A 44 20.02 -3.24 1.53
C GLU A 44 19.56 -1.78 1.35
N ALA A 45 18.54 -1.52 0.54
CA ALA A 45 17.93 -0.18 0.42
C ALA A 45 17.31 0.26 1.75
N GLY A 46 16.70 -0.65 2.51
CA GLY A 46 16.21 -0.40 3.87
C GLY A 46 17.31 0.03 4.85
N GLU A 47 18.53 -0.47 4.69
CA GLU A 47 19.69 -0.02 5.50
C GLU A 47 20.21 1.38 5.11
N ARG A 48 19.84 1.88 3.92
CA ARG A 48 20.14 3.24 3.46
C ARG A 48 19.02 4.25 3.75
N GLU A 49 17.80 3.76 3.87
CA GLU A 49 16.63 4.58 4.18
C GLU A 49 15.77 3.88 5.25
N PRO A 50 15.85 4.30 6.52
CA PRO A 50 14.98 3.77 7.57
C PRO A 50 13.49 3.92 7.21
N GLY A 51 12.73 2.83 7.32
CA GLY A 51 11.31 2.79 6.95
C GLY A 51 11.04 2.52 5.46
N TYR A 52 12.06 2.26 4.64
CA TYR A 52 11.86 1.82 3.26
C TYR A 52 11.25 0.41 3.18
N VAL A 53 11.63 -0.49 4.09
CA VAL A 53 11.02 -1.81 4.24
C VAL A 53 9.94 -1.74 5.31
N ASP A 54 8.69 -1.92 4.90
CA ASP A 54 7.53 -1.92 5.78
C ASP A 54 7.40 -3.25 6.55
N ALA A 55 7.56 -4.37 5.85
CA ALA A 55 7.54 -5.71 6.45
C ALA A 55 8.57 -6.63 5.78
N TYR A 56 9.15 -7.51 6.59
CA TYR A 56 10.00 -8.60 6.12
C TYR A 56 9.81 -9.84 6.98
N TYR A 57 9.46 -10.95 6.35
CA TYR A 57 9.28 -12.25 7.02
C TYR A 57 10.00 -13.40 6.29
N GLY A 58 10.98 -13.06 5.44
CA GLY A 58 11.87 -14.01 4.80
C GLY A 58 12.98 -14.52 5.72
N PRO A 59 13.97 -15.27 5.19
CA PRO A 59 15.07 -15.82 5.96
C PRO A 59 15.88 -14.74 6.69
N LYS A 60 16.00 -14.85 8.01
CA LYS A 60 16.76 -13.88 8.83
C LYS A 60 18.19 -13.66 8.32
N ALA A 61 18.83 -14.70 7.79
CA ALA A 61 20.19 -14.60 7.26
C ALA A 61 20.32 -13.58 6.11
N TRP A 62 19.26 -13.36 5.32
CA TRP A 62 19.26 -12.36 4.24
C TRP A 62 19.24 -10.94 4.79
N ALA A 63 18.43 -10.68 5.83
CA ALA A 63 18.43 -9.39 6.51
C ALA A 63 19.76 -9.13 7.23
N ASP A 64 20.33 -10.14 7.90
CA ASP A 64 21.65 -10.04 8.55
C ASP A 64 22.74 -9.72 7.52
N ALA A 65 22.73 -10.36 6.34
CA ALA A 65 23.69 -10.10 5.26
C ALA A 65 23.56 -8.67 4.71
N ALA A 66 22.32 -8.21 4.44
CA ALA A 66 22.07 -6.84 3.98
C ALA A 66 22.58 -5.79 4.99
N LYS A 67 22.34 -6.02 6.27
CA LYS A 67 22.81 -5.14 7.35
C LYS A 67 24.33 -5.13 7.50
N ALA A 68 24.98 -6.27 7.32
CA ALA A 68 26.44 -6.39 7.52
C ALA A 68 27.25 -5.57 6.51
N SER A 69 26.79 -5.47 5.26
CA SER A 69 27.55 -4.78 4.20
C SER A 69 26.62 -4.23 3.11
N PRO A 70 25.75 -3.24 3.42
CA PRO A 70 24.84 -2.69 2.44
C PRO A 70 25.57 -1.88 1.38
N ARG A 71 25.28 -2.12 0.11
CA ARG A 71 25.84 -1.37 -1.04
C ARG A 71 25.46 0.12 -0.95
N ALA A 72 26.26 0.98 -1.59
CA ALA A 72 25.94 2.40 -1.73
C ALA A 72 24.73 2.61 -2.69
N VAL A 73 23.99 3.71 -2.52
CA VAL A 73 22.79 4.02 -3.30
C VAL A 73 23.01 3.93 -4.81
N PRO A 74 24.11 4.45 -5.41
CA PRO A 74 24.35 4.31 -6.85
C PRO A 74 24.49 2.84 -7.30
N ALA A 75 25.10 1.98 -6.49
CA ALA A 75 25.25 0.57 -6.80
C ALA A 75 23.92 -0.19 -6.68
N LEU A 76 23.09 0.17 -5.71
CA LEU A 76 21.73 -0.37 -5.58
C LEU A 76 20.86 0.03 -6.78
N LYS A 77 20.95 1.28 -7.23
CA LYS A 77 20.25 1.75 -8.42
C LYS A 77 20.70 1.02 -9.69
N ALA A 78 22.01 0.84 -9.87
CA ALA A 78 22.54 0.07 -11.01
C ALA A 78 22.02 -1.37 -10.98
N GLU A 79 21.91 -1.97 -9.81
CA GLU A 79 21.35 -3.31 -9.64
C GLU A 79 19.85 -3.36 -9.95
N ALA A 80 19.05 -2.37 -9.50
CA ALA A 80 17.64 -2.28 -9.86
C ALA A 80 17.43 -2.23 -11.38
N LEU A 81 18.26 -1.44 -12.10
CA LEU A 81 18.26 -1.35 -13.56
C LEU A 81 18.65 -2.68 -14.21
N ARG A 82 19.69 -3.36 -13.69
CA ARG A 82 20.13 -4.67 -14.17
C ARG A 82 19.03 -5.72 -14.04
N LEU A 83 18.38 -5.80 -12.86
CA LEU A 83 17.29 -6.72 -12.60
C LEU A 83 16.08 -6.43 -13.48
N SER A 84 15.76 -5.15 -13.68
CA SER A 84 14.68 -4.71 -14.56
C SER A 84 14.92 -5.15 -16.01
N ALA A 85 16.15 -4.97 -16.53
CA ALA A 85 16.52 -5.42 -17.86
C ALA A 85 16.47 -6.94 -18.00
N ALA A 86 16.97 -7.68 -16.99
CA ALA A 86 16.93 -9.13 -16.98
C ALA A 86 15.48 -9.66 -16.95
N THR A 87 14.61 -9.03 -16.14
CA THR A 87 13.17 -9.38 -16.07
C THR A 87 12.47 -9.16 -17.40
N ARG A 88 12.73 -8.05 -18.09
CA ARG A 88 12.17 -7.77 -19.43
C ARG A 88 12.63 -8.78 -20.48
N ALA A 89 13.85 -9.27 -20.38
CA ALA A 89 14.43 -10.23 -21.33
C ALA A 89 13.77 -11.61 -21.27
N ILE A 90 13.03 -11.95 -20.21
CA ILE A 90 12.28 -13.21 -20.12
C ILE A 90 11.07 -13.12 -21.06
N PRO A 91 10.95 -13.97 -22.10
CA PRO A 91 9.84 -13.91 -23.04
C PRO A 91 8.55 -14.38 -22.38
N ASP A 92 7.43 -13.69 -22.62
CA ASP A 92 6.12 -14.06 -22.06
C ASP A 92 5.64 -15.44 -22.52
N THR A 93 6.11 -15.90 -23.68
CA THR A 93 5.84 -17.25 -24.23
C THR A 93 6.47 -18.38 -23.41
N ALA A 94 7.49 -18.07 -22.60
CA ALA A 94 8.13 -19.05 -21.70
C ALA A 94 7.45 -19.13 -20.32
N LEU A 95 6.42 -18.30 -20.08
CA LEU A 95 5.78 -18.12 -18.78
C LEU A 95 4.31 -18.56 -18.82
N SER A 96 3.84 -19.17 -17.74
CA SER A 96 2.42 -19.37 -17.47
C SER A 96 1.69 -18.03 -17.26
N ALA A 97 0.37 -18.05 -17.19
CA ALA A 97 -0.41 -16.86 -16.93
C ALA A 97 -0.05 -16.20 -15.57
N ASP A 98 0.15 -17.02 -14.54
CA ASP A 98 0.52 -16.55 -13.20
C ASP A 98 1.95 -15.98 -13.17
N GLU A 99 2.89 -16.62 -13.84
CA GLU A 99 4.27 -16.13 -13.95
C GLU A 99 4.37 -14.84 -14.76
N ARG A 100 3.49 -14.62 -15.76
CA ARG A 100 3.41 -13.32 -16.45
C ARG A 100 2.90 -12.21 -15.51
N ARG A 101 1.92 -12.51 -14.64
CA ARG A 101 1.48 -11.56 -13.60
C ARG A 101 2.61 -11.26 -12.60
N ARG A 102 3.32 -12.30 -12.15
CA ARG A 102 4.50 -12.18 -11.29
C ARG A 102 5.59 -11.31 -11.94
N LYS A 103 5.87 -11.53 -13.23
CA LYS A 103 6.83 -10.70 -14.01
C LYS A 103 6.40 -9.24 -14.05
N ALA A 104 5.11 -8.97 -14.30
CA ALA A 104 4.57 -7.60 -14.31
C ALA A 104 4.69 -6.93 -12.94
N PHE A 105 4.36 -7.65 -11.86
CA PHE A 105 4.56 -7.20 -10.48
C PHE A 105 6.04 -6.84 -10.21
N MET A 106 6.97 -7.74 -10.52
CA MET A 106 8.42 -7.51 -10.36
C MET A 106 8.90 -6.28 -11.11
N LEU A 107 8.44 -6.05 -12.35
CA LEU A 107 8.80 -4.85 -13.11
C LEU A 107 8.29 -3.56 -12.45
N GLY A 108 7.09 -3.60 -11.86
CA GLY A 108 6.55 -2.49 -11.08
C GLY A 108 7.40 -2.19 -9.84
N GLN A 109 7.77 -3.23 -9.09
CA GLN A 109 8.62 -3.11 -7.89
C GLN A 109 10.01 -2.56 -8.23
N LEU A 110 10.64 -3.06 -9.30
CA LEU A 110 11.96 -2.61 -9.75
C LEU A 110 11.93 -1.17 -10.24
N LYS A 111 10.85 -0.74 -10.93
CA LYS A 111 10.65 0.65 -11.33
C LYS A 111 10.54 1.58 -10.12
N ALA A 112 9.80 1.16 -9.10
CA ALA A 112 9.68 1.90 -7.86
C ALA A 112 11.01 2.01 -7.12
N ALA A 113 11.78 0.92 -7.03
CA ALA A 113 13.13 0.93 -6.46
C ALA A 113 14.06 1.88 -7.21
N GLU A 114 14.10 1.83 -8.56
CA GLU A 114 14.86 2.77 -9.40
C GLU A 114 14.49 4.23 -9.10
N THR A 115 13.18 4.52 -9.04
CA THR A 115 12.67 5.87 -8.77
C THR A 115 13.09 6.35 -7.38
N ARG A 116 12.88 5.53 -6.34
CA ARG A 116 13.22 5.91 -4.96
C ARG A 116 14.72 6.09 -4.77
N LEU A 117 15.53 5.20 -5.31
CA LEU A 117 16.99 5.31 -5.25
C LEU A 117 17.48 6.56 -6.00
N SER A 118 16.86 6.93 -7.12
CA SER A 118 17.15 8.19 -7.81
C SER A 118 16.79 9.42 -6.95
N MET A 119 15.70 9.36 -6.18
CA MET A 119 15.35 10.43 -5.23
C MET A 119 16.40 10.53 -4.12
N LEU A 120 16.90 9.42 -3.61
CA LEU A 120 17.99 9.40 -2.61
C LEU A 120 19.31 9.97 -3.16
N GLU A 121 19.55 9.87 -4.48
CA GLU A 121 20.65 10.54 -5.17
C GLU A 121 20.40 12.04 -5.44
N GLY A 122 19.24 12.57 -5.04
CA GLY A 122 18.88 13.97 -5.20
C GLY A 122 18.10 14.32 -6.47
N THR A 123 17.68 13.33 -7.26
CA THR A 123 16.79 13.57 -8.42
C THR A 123 15.45 14.09 -7.92
N LYS A 124 15.00 15.21 -8.48
CA LYS A 124 13.70 15.81 -8.17
C LYS A 124 12.68 15.40 -9.23
N PHE A 125 11.59 14.84 -8.80
CA PHE A 125 10.43 14.52 -9.63
C PHE A 125 9.30 15.51 -9.36
N SER A 126 8.45 15.77 -10.34
CA SER A 126 7.14 16.36 -10.07
C SER A 126 6.30 15.38 -9.21
N PHE A 127 5.29 15.89 -8.50
CA PHE A 127 4.41 15.03 -7.70
C PHE A 127 3.79 13.88 -8.51
N GLN A 128 3.37 14.18 -9.74
CA GLN A 128 2.78 13.17 -10.64
C GLN A 128 3.81 12.18 -11.20
N ASP A 129 5.03 12.64 -11.56
CA ASP A 129 6.08 11.73 -12.04
C ASP A 129 6.62 10.85 -10.90
N GLU A 130 6.70 11.40 -9.67
CA GLU A 130 7.02 10.63 -8.47
C GLU A 130 5.97 9.55 -8.21
N ALA A 131 4.68 9.92 -8.24
CA ALA A 131 3.58 8.98 -8.05
C ALA A 131 3.56 7.87 -9.11
N GLU A 132 3.78 8.21 -10.37
CA GLU A 132 3.87 7.23 -11.46
C GLU A 132 5.07 6.30 -11.29
N GLY A 133 6.22 6.87 -10.93
CA GLY A 133 7.44 6.11 -10.73
C GLY A 133 7.38 5.14 -9.55
N LEU A 134 6.77 5.56 -8.44
CA LEU A 134 6.69 4.77 -7.20
C LEU A 134 5.47 3.85 -7.17
N PHE A 135 4.30 4.34 -7.58
CA PHE A 135 3.03 3.64 -7.39
C PHE A 135 2.37 3.20 -8.70
N GLY A 136 2.97 3.53 -9.86
CA GLY A 136 2.46 3.10 -11.17
C GLY A 136 1.21 3.84 -11.65
N VAL A 137 0.87 4.97 -11.03
CA VAL A 137 -0.31 5.78 -11.37
C VAL A 137 -0.03 7.27 -11.32
N ARG A 138 -0.72 8.04 -12.16
CA ARG A 138 -0.71 9.51 -12.12
C ARG A 138 -2.01 9.99 -11.48
N PRO A 139 -1.95 10.68 -10.31
CA PRO A 139 -3.17 11.15 -9.67
C PRO A 139 -3.82 12.27 -10.47
N PRO A 140 -5.16 12.23 -10.67
CA PRO A 140 -5.89 13.38 -11.15
C PRO A 140 -5.87 14.48 -10.08
N LEU A 141 -5.47 15.69 -10.46
CA LEU A 141 -5.46 16.84 -9.57
C LEU A 141 -6.61 17.77 -9.94
N LYS A 142 -7.52 18.02 -9.00
CA LYS A 142 -8.66 18.91 -9.18
C LYS A 142 -8.37 20.26 -8.55
N PRO A 143 -8.79 21.40 -9.15
CA PRO A 143 -8.71 22.70 -8.48
C PRO A 143 -9.38 22.66 -7.10
N LEU A 144 -8.78 23.27 -6.08
CA LEU A 144 -9.33 23.26 -4.72
C LEU A 144 -10.77 23.85 -4.65
N ALA A 145 -11.05 24.86 -5.47
CA ALA A 145 -12.39 25.44 -5.53
C ALA A 145 -13.48 24.44 -5.96
N SER A 146 -13.13 23.34 -6.64
CA SER A 146 -14.08 22.29 -7.02
C SER A 146 -14.67 21.55 -5.82
N TYR A 147 -14.06 21.68 -4.64
CA TYR A 147 -14.55 21.09 -3.38
C TYR A 147 -15.45 22.03 -2.57
N ASP A 148 -15.56 23.31 -2.93
CA ASP A 148 -16.40 24.29 -2.21
C ASP A 148 -17.88 23.89 -2.13
N PRO A 149 -18.52 23.26 -3.14
CA PRO A 149 -19.88 22.73 -2.99
C PRO A 149 -20.02 21.64 -1.91
N VAL A 150 -18.96 20.83 -1.69
CA VAL A 150 -18.95 19.84 -0.61
C VAL A 150 -18.86 20.54 0.75
N LEU A 151 -18.04 21.57 0.87
CA LEU A 151 -17.97 22.40 2.09
C LEU A 151 -19.31 23.04 2.39
N ALA A 152 -20.01 23.60 1.39
CA ALA A 152 -21.34 24.17 1.55
C ALA A 152 -22.37 23.15 2.04
N ARG A 153 -22.33 21.91 1.53
CA ARG A 153 -23.18 20.81 2.03
C ARG A 153 -22.87 20.49 3.49
N ILE A 154 -21.57 20.40 3.86
CA ILE A 154 -21.15 20.13 5.23
C ILE A 154 -21.56 21.26 6.18
N ASP A 155 -21.54 22.50 5.72
CA ASP A 155 -22.01 23.67 6.48
C ASP A 155 -23.48 23.51 6.95
N THR A 156 -24.32 22.89 6.11
CA THR A 156 -25.72 22.59 6.49
C THR A 156 -25.85 21.45 7.50
N LEU A 157 -24.87 20.52 7.55
CA LEU A 157 -24.88 19.41 8.51
C LEU A 157 -24.39 19.83 9.90
N VAL A 158 -23.56 20.87 9.97
CA VAL A 158 -23.03 21.42 11.23
C VAL A 158 -23.35 22.91 11.31
N PRO A 159 -24.64 23.29 11.46
CA PRO A 159 -25.05 24.69 11.46
C PRO A 159 -24.47 25.46 12.65
N GLY A 160 -24.21 26.76 12.48
CA GLY A 160 -23.68 27.64 13.53
C GLY A 160 -22.96 28.83 12.95
N GLN A 161 -22.40 29.65 13.83
CA GLN A 161 -21.61 30.84 13.48
C GLN A 161 -20.10 30.50 13.55
N GLY A 162 -19.30 31.23 12.77
CA GLY A 162 -17.84 31.10 12.77
C GLY A 162 -17.28 30.12 11.78
N ASP A 163 -16.02 29.77 11.94
CA ASP A 163 -15.26 28.91 11.03
C ASP A 163 -15.83 27.49 10.96
N LEU A 164 -16.02 26.99 9.74
CA LEU A 164 -16.61 25.67 9.51
C LEU A 164 -15.73 24.53 10.05
N ALA A 165 -14.41 24.62 9.91
CA ALA A 165 -13.51 23.58 10.40
C ALA A 165 -13.55 23.51 11.94
N ALA A 166 -13.59 24.65 12.62
CA ALA A 166 -13.74 24.71 14.07
C ALA A 166 -15.07 24.11 14.55
N ARG A 167 -16.18 24.39 13.84
CA ARG A 167 -17.50 23.82 14.17
C ARG A 167 -17.53 22.30 13.96
N VAL A 168 -16.93 21.82 12.87
CA VAL A 168 -16.80 20.39 12.58
C VAL A 168 -15.92 19.70 13.63
N ASP A 169 -14.79 20.29 14.02
CA ASP A 169 -13.90 19.71 15.03
C ASP A 169 -14.61 19.64 16.40
N ALA A 170 -15.31 20.69 16.80
CA ALA A 170 -16.12 20.70 18.03
C ALA A 170 -17.30 19.71 17.97
N PHE A 171 -17.93 19.55 16.81
CA PHE A 171 -18.97 18.53 16.62
C PHE A 171 -18.39 17.11 16.77
N GLN A 172 -17.27 16.80 16.13
CA GLN A 172 -16.60 15.50 16.18
C GLN A 172 -16.07 15.19 17.60
N ALA A 173 -15.61 16.17 18.35
CA ALA A 173 -15.09 15.99 19.70
C ALA A 173 -16.10 15.32 20.65
N ARG A 174 -17.40 15.51 20.42
CA ARG A 174 -18.49 14.87 21.22
C ARG A 174 -18.56 13.37 21.05
N TYR A 175 -17.94 12.83 20.00
CA TYR A 175 -17.92 11.42 19.66
C TYR A 175 -16.54 10.78 19.88
N THR A 176 -15.74 11.40 20.76
CA THR A 176 -14.45 10.85 21.19
C THR A 176 -14.66 9.67 22.12
N ILE A 177 -13.98 8.58 21.87
CA ILE A 177 -13.97 7.41 22.75
C ILE A 177 -13.18 7.76 24.02
N PRO A 178 -13.74 7.62 25.24
CA PRO A 178 -12.98 7.77 26.48
C PRO A 178 -11.80 6.77 26.52
N ALA A 179 -10.66 7.21 27.07
CA ALA A 179 -9.42 6.42 27.04
C ALA A 179 -9.58 5.04 27.71
N ASP A 180 -10.35 4.96 28.81
CA ASP A 180 -10.65 3.73 29.52
C ASP A 180 -11.61 2.80 28.76
N ARG A 181 -12.26 3.30 27.70
CA ARG A 181 -13.18 2.54 26.83
C ARG A 181 -12.56 2.19 25.47
N LEU A 182 -11.38 2.72 25.15
CA LEU A 182 -10.78 2.57 23.82
C LEU A 182 -10.52 1.10 23.48
N GLU A 183 -9.92 0.34 24.39
CA GLU A 183 -9.57 -1.07 24.14
C GLU A 183 -10.81 -1.95 23.87
N PRO A 184 -11.86 -1.98 24.71
CA PRO A 184 -13.04 -2.78 24.42
C PRO A 184 -13.76 -2.35 23.13
N VAL A 185 -13.79 -1.07 22.80
CA VAL A 185 -14.39 -0.55 21.56
C VAL A 185 -13.59 -1.05 20.35
N MET A 186 -12.25 -0.90 20.36
CA MET A 186 -11.38 -1.40 19.29
C MET A 186 -11.49 -2.91 19.10
N LYS A 187 -11.46 -3.68 20.19
CA LYS A 187 -11.61 -5.14 20.11
C LYS A 187 -12.95 -5.55 19.50
N ALA A 188 -14.06 -4.88 19.87
CA ALA A 188 -15.38 -5.15 19.29
C ALA A 188 -15.41 -4.83 17.79
N ALA A 189 -14.82 -3.71 17.36
CA ALA A 189 -14.74 -3.32 15.96
C ALA A 189 -13.91 -4.33 15.14
N ILE A 190 -12.71 -4.71 15.61
CA ILE A 190 -11.85 -5.69 14.96
C ILE A 190 -12.56 -7.06 14.85
N ALA A 191 -13.19 -7.52 15.91
CA ALA A 191 -13.92 -8.78 15.90
C ALA A 191 -15.08 -8.78 14.89
N ALA A 192 -15.79 -7.66 14.75
CA ALA A 192 -16.85 -7.51 13.77
C ALA A 192 -16.34 -7.47 12.34
N CYS A 193 -15.21 -6.78 12.07
CA CYS A 193 -14.51 -6.81 10.77
C CYS A 193 -14.07 -8.24 10.43
N LYS A 194 -13.44 -8.94 11.39
CA LYS A 194 -12.99 -10.34 11.22
C LYS A 194 -14.14 -11.28 10.87
N ALA A 195 -15.24 -11.23 11.62
CA ALA A 195 -16.39 -12.11 11.38
C ALA A 195 -16.97 -11.93 9.97
N ARG A 196 -17.06 -10.69 9.48
CA ARG A 196 -17.55 -10.40 8.12
C ARG A 196 -16.57 -10.86 7.05
N THR A 197 -15.28 -10.65 7.25
CA THR A 197 -14.24 -11.10 6.32
C THR A 197 -14.19 -12.63 6.24
N ALA A 198 -14.19 -13.32 7.38
CA ALA A 198 -14.13 -14.78 7.45
C ALA A 198 -15.34 -15.49 6.84
N ALA A 199 -16.47 -14.78 6.68
CA ALA A 199 -17.64 -15.31 5.98
C ALA A 199 -17.40 -15.50 4.47
N TYR A 200 -16.41 -14.82 3.89
CA TYR A 200 -16.14 -14.83 2.44
C TYR A 200 -14.71 -15.23 2.09
N ILE A 201 -13.74 -14.90 2.92
CA ILE A 201 -12.31 -15.17 2.69
C ILE A 201 -11.83 -16.19 3.73
N PRO A 202 -11.38 -17.39 3.29
CA PRO A 202 -10.75 -18.35 4.19
C PRO A 202 -9.46 -17.74 4.78
N LEU A 203 -9.43 -17.55 6.10
CA LEU A 203 -8.26 -17.06 6.80
C LEU A 203 -7.32 -18.22 7.16
N PRO A 204 -5.99 -18.02 7.18
CA PRO A 204 -5.04 -19.03 7.63
C PRO A 204 -5.38 -19.50 9.05
N PRO A 205 -5.37 -20.81 9.37
CA PRO A 205 -5.78 -21.32 10.69
C PRO A 205 -4.99 -20.77 11.88
N ALA A 206 -3.72 -20.36 11.64
CA ALA A 206 -2.83 -19.80 12.65
C ALA A 206 -2.92 -18.28 12.80
N GLU A 207 -3.83 -17.62 12.02
CA GLU A 207 -3.88 -16.17 11.99
C GLU A 207 -4.27 -15.58 13.35
N LYS A 208 -3.56 -14.57 13.75
CA LYS A 208 -3.78 -13.82 14.99
C LYS A 208 -3.22 -12.42 14.92
N PHE A 209 -3.67 -11.58 15.82
CA PHE A 209 -3.08 -10.25 16.03
C PHE A 209 -2.95 -9.93 17.52
N ASP A 210 -2.01 -9.05 17.84
CA ASP A 210 -1.91 -8.35 19.11
C ASP A 210 -2.31 -6.89 18.90
N LEU A 211 -2.94 -6.27 19.91
CA LEU A 211 -3.34 -4.86 19.89
C LEU A 211 -2.54 -4.10 20.94
N ALA A 212 -1.93 -2.98 20.53
CA ALA A 212 -1.21 -2.08 21.41
C ALA A 212 -1.63 -0.63 21.19
N PHE A 213 -1.55 0.18 22.28
CA PHE A 213 -1.77 1.62 22.23
C PHE A 213 -0.44 2.34 22.43
N VAL A 214 -0.13 3.26 21.52
CA VAL A 214 1.17 3.93 21.46
C VAL A 214 1.01 5.44 21.36
N THR A 215 2.09 6.17 21.59
CA THR A 215 2.19 7.63 21.44
C THR A 215 3.44 8.02 20.68
N LYS A 216 3.53 9.29 20.26
CA LYS A 216 4.69 9.88 19.56
C LYS A 216 4.98 9.20 18.22
N LYS A 217 3.92 8.88 17.48
CA LYS A 217 4.01 8.29 16.14
C LYS A 217 3.48 9.25 15.08
N PRO A 218 4.01 9.22 13.84
CA PRO A 218 3.50 10.07 12.75
C PRO A 218 2.14 9.60 12.21
N TRP A 219 1.78 8.35 12.40
CA TRP A 219 0.55 7.70 11.92
C TRP A 219 -0.51 7.56 13.02
N SER A 220 -1.74 7.20 12.66
CA SER A 220 -2.86 6.99 13.58
C SER A 220 -3.12 5.52 13.93
N GLY A 221 -2.82 4.61 13.02
CA GLY A 221 -2.81 3.16 13.17
C GLY A 221 -1.67 2.58 12.34
N TYR A 222 -1.21 1.40 12.68
CA TYR A 222 -0.18 0.69 11.94
C TYR A 222 -0.28 -0.82 12.18
N ASN A 223 -0.04 -1.59 11.13
CA ASN A 223 0.04 -3.04 11.20
C ASN A 223 1.49 -3.49 11.00
N TRP A 224 2.10 -4.01 12.06
CA TRP A 224 3.40 -4.67 11.99
C TRP A 224 3.20 -6.16 11.70
N TYR A 225 3.29 -6.54 10.42
CA TYR A 225 3.23 -7.95 10.05
C TYR A 225 4.52 -8.67 10.40
N GLN A 226 4.43 -9.74 11.21
CA GLN A 226 5.58 -10.45 11.78
C GLN A 226 5.87 -11.80 11.12
N GLY A 227 5.09 -12.15 10.06
CA GLY A 227 5.11 -13.47 9.47
C GLY A 227 4.29 -14.51 10.26
N GLY A 228 4.04 -15.68 9.66
CA GLY A 228 3.25 -16.73 10.29
C GLY A 228 1.78 -16.35 10.50
N ALA A 229 1.23 -15.49 9.66
CA ALA A 229 -0.11 -14.92 9.78
C ALA A 229 -0.34 -14.18 11.12
N HIS A 230 0.69 -13.52 11.65
CA HIS A 230 0.66 -12.77 12.90
C HIS A 230 0.97 -11.29 12.68
N SER A 231 0.17 -10.40 13.25
CA SER A 231 0.38 -8.94 13.24
C SER A 231 0.35 -8.36 14.64
N LEU A 232 1.16 -7.31 14.86
CA LEU A 232 0.96 -6.35 15.94
C LEU A 232 0.26 -5.11 15.35
N ILE A 233 -0.97 -4.83 15.81
CA ILE A 233 -1.73 -3.65 15.42
C ILE A 233 -1.53 -2.59 16.49
N GLU A 234 -0.94 -1.46 16.12
CA GLU A 234 -0.73 -0.32 17.00
C GLU A 234 -1.71 0.81 16.68
N ILE A 235 -2.35 1.36 17.73
CA ILE A 235 -3.23 2.54 17.64
C ILE A 235 -2.55 3.71 18.34
N ASN A 236 -2.34 4.80 17.62
CA ASN A 236 -1.73 6.00 18.18
C ASN A 236 -2.78 6.85 18.92
N THR A 237 -2.49 7.16 20.18
CA THR A 237 -3.35 7.91 21.09
C THR A 237 -2.85 9.33 21.40
N ASP A 238 -1.92 9.88 20.59
CA ASP A 238 -1.48 11.27 20.72
C ASP A 238 -2.64 12.27 20.62
N LEU A 239 -3.65 11.93 19.83
CA LEU A 239 -4.87 12.71 19.67
C LEU A 239 -6.08 11.85 20.05
N PRO A 240 -7.16 12.48 20.54
CA PRO A 240 -8.39 11.75 20.84
C PRO A 240 -8.89 10.95 19.64
N VAL A 241 -9.28 9.68 19.88
CA VAL A 241 -9.77 8.75 18.85
C VAL A 241 -11.29 8.86 18.78
N PRO A 242 -11.88 9.36 17.69
CA PRO A 242 -13.32 9.41 17.54
C PRO A 242 -13.91 8.03 17.23
N ILE A 243 -15.19 7.81 17.56
CA ILE A 243 -15.87 6.51 17.41
C ILE A 243 -15.83 5.95 15.99
N SER A 244 -15.91 6.81 14.96
CA SER A 244 -15.83 6.39 13.55
C SER A 244 -14.51 5.70 13.21
N ARG A 245 -13.42 6.03 13.95
CA ARG A 245 -12.12 5.42 13.72
C ARG A 245 -12.03 3.98 14.22
N ALA A 246 -12.95 3.52 15.05
CA ALA A 246 -12.90 2.15 15.56
C ALA A 246 -13.12 1.12 14.44
N VAL A 247 -14.17 1.27 13.64
CA VAL A 247 -14.42 0.40 12.48
C VAL A 247 -13.35 0.66 11.40
N ASP A 248 -13.03 1.93 11.14
CA ASP A 248 -12.04 2.27 10.11
C ASP A 248 -10.69 1.61 10.41
N LEU A 249 -10.11 1.81 11.61
CA LEU A 249 -8.83 1.21 11.98
C LEU A 249 -8.93 -0.32 12.12
N GLY A 250 -10.02 -0.81 12.71
CA GLY A 250 -10.21 -2.25 12.89
C GLY A 250 -10.27 -3.03 11.58
N CYS A 251 -10.94 -2.49 10.57
CA CYS A 251 -10.98 -3.10 9.24
C CYS A 251 -9.71 -2.82 8.44
N HIS A 252 -9.18 -1.60 8.47
CA HIS A 252 -8.00 -1.19 7.71
C HIS A 252 -6.74 -1.93 8.16
N GLU A 253 -6.43 -1.91 9.46
CA GLU A 253 -5.25 -2.61 9.97
C GLU A 253 -5.46 -4.12 10.08
N GLY A 254 -6.71 -4.55 10.31
CA GLY A 254 -7.08 -5.94 10.53
C GLY A 254 -7.73 -6.60 9.31
N TYR A 255 -9.06 -6.60 9.24
CA TYR A 255 -9.87 -7.47 8.38
C TYR A 255 -10.92 -6.69 7.56
N PRO A 256 -10.83 -6.69 6.21
CA PRO A 256 -9.94 -7.42 5.33
C PRO A 256 -8.64 -6.65 4.95
N GLY A 257 -8.17 -5.72 5.79
CA GLY A 257 -7.07 -4.83 5.48
C GLY A 257 -5.68 -5.47 5.52
N HIS A 258 -4.70 -4.71 6.05
CA HIS A 258 -3.27 -5.07 5.98
C HIS A 258 -2.93 -6.44 6.57
N HIS A 259 -3.55 -6.84 7.68
CA HIS A 259 -3.33 -8.16 8.27
C HIS A 259 -3.70 -9.29 7.30
N VAL A 260 -4.89 -9.24 6.71
CA VAL A 260 -5.37 -10.27 5.78
C VAL A 260 -4.57 -10.28 4.50
N LEU A 261 -4.26 -9.10 3.93
CA LEU A 261 -3.41 -8.98 2.74
C LEU A 261 -2.06 -9.68 2.96
N ASN A 262 -1.34 -9.32 4.02
CA ASN A 262 -0.02 -9.89 4.29
C ASN A 262 -0.10 -11.40 4.57
N ALA A 263 -1.10 -11.85 5.35
CA ALA A 263 -1.29 -13.26 5.64
C ALA A 263 -1.59 -14.10 4.38
N LEU A 264 -2.41 -13.58 3.47
CA LEU A 264 -2.74 -14.26 2.22
C LEU A 264 -1.55 -14.27 1.23
N LEU A 265 -0.81 -13.18 1.11
CA LEU A 265 0.40 -13.12 0.28
C LEU A 265 1.46 -14.10 0.79
N GLU A 266 1.68 -14.16 2.11
CA GLU A 266 2.59 -15.15 2.70
C GLU A 266 2.14 -16.57 2.39
N GLU A 267 0.88 -16.91 2.66
CA GLU A 267 0.37 -18.27 2.54
C GLU A 267 0.33 -18.75 1.09
N LYS A 268 -0.28 -17.92 0.20
CA LYS A 268 -0.53 -18.32 -1.19
C LYS A 268 0.67 -18.13 -2.12
N LEU A 269 1.51 -17.12 -1.88
CA LEU A 269 2.60 -16.79 -2.80
C LEU A 269 3.96 -17.21 -2.24
N THR A 270 4.31 -16.81 -1.03
CA THR A 270 5.62 -17.12 -0.46
C THR A 270 5.72 -18.60 -0.09
N LYS A 271 4.76 -19.14 0.68
CA LYS A 271 4.81 -20.54 1.14
C LYS A 271 4.40 -21.53 0.04
N ALA A 272 3.24 -21.32 -0.57
CA ALA A 272 2.70 -22.30 -1.52
C ALA A 272 3.41 -22.31 -2.87
N ARG A 273 3.87 -21.13 -3.37
CA ARG A 273 4.52 -21.00 -4.69
C ARG A 273 6.04 -20.78 -4.62
N GLY A 274 6.60 -20.51 -3.43
CA GLY A 274 8.02 -20.21 -3.26
C GLY A 274 8.44 -18.85 -3.84
N TRP A 275 7.51 -17.92 -4.05
CA TRP A 275 7.77 -16.61 -4.62
C TRP A 275 8.27 -15.66 -3.52
N VAL A 276 9.58 -15.66 -3.37
CA VAL A 276 10.27 -15.01 -2.23
C VAL A 276 10.15 -13.50 -2.22
N GLU A 277 9.93 -12.86 -3.34
CA GLU A 277 9.73 -11.41 -3.44
C GLU A 277 8.56 -10.89 -2.62
N PHE A 278 7.56 -11.75 -2.33
CA PHE A 278 6.44 -11.40 -1.46
C PHE A 278 6.78 -11.48 0.04
N SER A 279 7.98 -11.96 0.40
CA SER A 279 8.44 -11.94 1.80
C SER A 279 8.97 -10.59 2.24
N VAL A 280 9.13 -9.63 1.34
CA VAL A 280 9.56 -8.27 1.62
C VAL A 280 8.55 -7.27 1.06
N TYR A 281 8.22 -6.25 1.85
CA TYR A 281 7.30 -5.21 1.45
C TYR A 281 8.02 -3.85 1.44
N PRO A 282 8.43 -3.33 0.25
CA PRO A 282 8.95 -1.97 0.15
C PRO A 282 7.80 -0.95 0.21
N LEU A 283 7.90 0.00 1.14
CA LEU A 283 6.86 1.00 1.39
C LEU A 283 6.55 1.87 0.16
N PHE A 284 7.59 2.31 -0.55
CA PHE A 284 7.44 3.13 -1.75
C PHE A 284 7.36 2.25 -2.99
N SER A 285 6.22 1.60 -3.19
CA SER A 285 6.02 0.65 -4.28
C SER A 285 4.55 0.56 -4.72
N PRO A 286 4.24 -0.01 -5.91
CA PRO A 286 2.87 -0.25 -6.33
C PRO A 286 2.07 -1.13 -5.35
N GLN A 287 2.75 -1.97 -4.57
CA GLN A 287 2.12 -2.78 -3.53
C GLN A 287 1.44 -1.92 -2.47
N SER A 288 2.02 -0.76 -2.12
CA SER A 288 1.41 0.15 -1.15
C SER A 288 0.11 0.77 -1.66
N LEU A 289 0.03 1.11 -2.97
CA LEU A 289 -1.24 1.58 -3.55
C LEU A 289 -2.34 0.51 -3.40
N ILE A 290 -1.99 -0.76 -3.65
CA ILE A 290 -2.92 -1.88 -3.52
C ILE A 290 -3.29 -2.10 -2.06
N ALA A 291 -2.31 -2.12 -1.15
CA ALA A 291 -2.51 -2.37 0.27
C ALA A 291 -3.40 -1.32 0.92
N GLU A 292 -3.07 -0.03 0.75
CA GLU A 292 -3.87 1.08 1.29
C GLU A 292 -5.25 1.18 0.62
N GLY A 293 -5.28 1.02 -0.70
CA GLY A 293 -6.53 1.07 -1.46
C GLY A 293 -7.48 -0.05 -1.08
N SER A 294 -6.99 -1.28 -0.96
CA SER A 294 -7.80 -2.43 -0.57
C SER A 294 -8.23 -2.36 0.89
N ALA A 295 -7.35 -1.91 1.80
CA ALA A 295 -7.69 -1.74 3.20
C ALA A 295 -8.82 -0.72 3.38
N ASN A 296 -8.74 0.44 2.72
CA ASN A 296 -9.80 1.46 2.76
C ASN A 296 -11.10 1.02 2.10
N TYR A 297 -11.05 0.38 0.93
CA TYR A 297 -12.24 -0.14 0.27
C TYR A 297 -12.88 -1.27 1.10
N GLY A 298 -12.07 -2.11 1.71
CA GLY A 298 -12.48 -3.21 2.56
C GLY A 298 -13.40 -2.82 3.73
N ILE A 299 -13.27 -1.60 4.25
CA ILE A 299 -14.16 -1.07 5.29
C ILE A 299 -15.61 -1.06 4.80
N GLY A 300 -15.85 -0.49 3.61
CA GLY A 300 -17.17 -0.41 3.00
C GLY A 300 -17.68 -1.75 2.48
N LEU A 301 -16.78 -2.67 2.14
CA LEU A 301 -17.12 -4.03 1.73
C LEU A 301 -17.55 -4.88 2.93
N ALA A 302 -16.85 -4.76 4.07
CA ALA A 302 -17.20 -5.44 5.32
C ALA A 302 -18.47 -4.88 5.95
N PHE A 303 -18.71 -3.59 5.79
CA PHE A 303 -19.88 -2.92 6.33
C PHE A 303 -20.55 -2.07 5.24
N THR A 304 -21.69 -2.50 4.73
CA THR A 304 -22.52 -1.64 3.89
C THR A 304 -22.94 -0.40 4.67
N GLY A 305 -23.27 0.70 3.99
CA GLY A 305 -23.52 1.97 4.68
C GLY A 305 -24.51 1.89 5.85
N ALA A 306 -25.61 1.18 5.70
CA ALA A 306 -26.61 1.00 6.75
C ALA A 306 -26.15 0.08 7.89
N GLU A 307 -25.37 -0.96 7.58
CA GLU A 307 -24.85 -1.91 8.56
C GLU A 307 -23.78 -1.30 9.45
N LYS A 308 -22.90 -0.44 8.90
CA LYS A 308 -21.87 0.28 9.68
C LYS A 308 -22.54 1.13 10.75
N LEU A 309 -23.45 2.01 10.34
CA LEU A 309 -24.18 2.88 11.25
C LEU A 309 -24.96 2.08 12.31
N LYS A 310 -25.62 0.99 11.92
CA LYS A 310 -26.34 0.13 12.86
C LYS A 310 -25.39 -0.47 13.89
N PHE A 311 -24.29 -1.06 13.46
CA PHE A 311 -23.29 -1.66 14.36
C PHE A 311 -22.67 -0.62 15.29
N GLU A 312 -22.27 0.53 14.76
CA GLU A 312 -21.73 1.63 15.58
C GLU A 312 -22.73 2.05 16.64
N ARG A 313 -23.98 2.36 16.25
CA ARG A 313 -25.03 2.83 17.15
C ARG A 313 -25.44 1.81 18.21
N GLU A 314 -25.58 0.53 17.82
CA GLU A 314 -26.11 -0.52 18.72
C GLU A 314 -25.03 -1.18 19.57
N THR A 315 -23.76 -1.12 19.14
CA THR A 315 -22.65 -1.80 19.82
C THR A 315 -21.56 -0.84 20.30
N LEU A 316 -20.99 -0.04 19.41
CA LEU A 316 -19.80 0.75 19.77
C LEU A 316 -20.14 1.97 20.62
N TYR A 317 -21.23 2.68 20.33
CA TYR A 317 -21.67 3.82 21.13
C TYR A 317 -21.95 3.43 22.60
N PRO A 318 -22.72 2.37 22.89
CA PRO A 318 -22.91 1.90 24.26
C PRO A 318 -21.60 1.48 24.94
N LEU A 319 -20.72 0.75 24.24
CA LEU A 319 -19.41 0.36 24.78
C LEU A 319 -18.54 1.58 25.13
N ALA A 320 -18.60 2.62 24.31
CA ALA A 320 -17.88 3.87 24.54
C ALA A 320 -18.56 4.77 25.58
N GLY A 321 -19.79 4.47 26.00
CA GLY A 321 -20.58 5.35 26.88
C GLY A 321 -21.05 6.62 26.16
N LEU A 322 -21.18 6.61 24.83
CA LEU A 322 -21.64 7.70 24.01
C LEU A 322 -23.15 7.62 23.77
N ASP A 323 -23.79 8.80 23.61
CA ASP A 323 -25.21 8.86 23.27
C ASP A 323 -25.43 8.45 21.80
N PRO A 324 -26.17 7.37 21.52
CA PRO A 324 -26.43 6.90 20.15
C PRO A 324 -27.39 7.80 19.36
N ALA A 325 -28.11 8.71 19.99
CA ALA A 325 -29.06 9.62 19.31
C ALA A 325 -28.39 10.51 18.24
N GLY A 326 -27.10 10.82 18.41
CA GLY A 326 -26.33 11.60 17.45
C GLY A 326 -25.63 10.81 16.35
N ALA A 327 -25.74 9.47 16.35
CA ALA A 327 -24.98 8.60 15.44
C ALA A 327 -25.27 8.88 13.96
N GLU A 328 -26.53 9.12 13.58
CA GLU A 328 -26.92 9.39 12.19
C GLU A 328 -26.35 10.71 11.68
N ALA A 329 -26.41 11.78 12.49
CA ALA A 329 -25.85 13.06 12.13
C ALA A 329 -24.31 12.99 12.00
N TYR A 330 -23.67 12.24 12.89
CA TYR A 330 -22.23 12.03 12.85
C TYR A 330 -21.81 11.23 11.60
N ASP A 331 -22.50 10.14 11.27
CA ASP A 331 -22.24 9.33 10.08
C ASP A 331 -22.47 10.13 8.79
N ALA A 332 -23.54 10.95 8.72
CA ALA A 332 -23.79 11.82 7.59
C ALA A 332 -22.65 12.83 7.36
N LEU A 333 -22.11 13.40 8.45
CA LEU A 333 -20.94 14.27 8.39
C LEU A 333 -19.70 13.52 7.89
N MET A 334 -19.43 12.31 8.41
CA MET A 334 -18.27 11.52 7.98
C MET A 334 -18.33 11.14 6.51
N ARG A 335 -19.50 10.74 6.00
CA ARG A 335 -19.70 10.48 4.56
C ARG A 335 -19.48 11.72 3.72
N ALA A 336 -20.01 12.87 4.14
CA ALA A 336 -19.79 14.13 3.41
C ALA A 336 -18.30 14.54 3.40
N LYS A 337 -17.58 14.33 4.50
CA LYS A 337 -16.14 14.61 4.57
C LYS A 337 -15.31 13.72 3.66
N ALA A 338 -15.71 12.48 3.41
CA ALA A 338 -15.00 11.58 2.51
C ALA A 338 -14.88 12.13 1.08
N ASP A 339 -15.85 12.93 0.63
CA ASP A 339 -15.84 13.59 -0.68
C ASP A 339 -14.76 14.69 -0.81
N LEU A 340 -14.14 15.10 0.30
CA LEU A 340 -13.03 16.05 0.33
C LEU A 340 -11.66 15.37 0.26
N ALA A 341 -11.56 14.05 0.43
CA ALA A 341 -10.30 13.34 0.63
C ALA A 341 -9.26 13.60 -0.48
N SER A 342 -9.68 13.67 -1.75
CA SER A 342 -8.76 13.90 -2.87
C SER A 342 -8.24 15.34 -2.98
N SER A 343 -8.78 16.30 -2.21
CA SER A 343 -8.24 17.68 -2.14
C SER A 343 -6.79 17.70 -1.65
N GLU A 344 -6.44 16.75 -0.78
CA GLU A 344 -5.11 16.59 -0.23
C GLU A 344 -4.04 16.36 -1.31
N ASN A 345 -4.35 15.60 -2.37
CA ASN A 345 -3.41 15.35 -3.46
C ASN A 345 -3.03 16.67 -4.17
N THR A 346 -3.98 17.57 -4.35
CA THR A 346 -3.74 18.89 -4.95
C THR A 346 -2.93 19.79 -4.03
N ILE A 347 -3.20 19.74 -2.71
CA ILE A 347 -2.44 20.49 -1.72
C ILE A 347 -1.01 19.97 -1.64
N ALA A 348 -0.82 18.66 -1.61
CA ALA A 348 0.49 18.01 -1.60
C ALA A 348 1.31 18.36 -2.85
N ASP A 349 0.71 18.28 -4.06
CA ASP A 349 1.37 18.73 -5.29
C ASP A 349 1.82 20.19 -5.21
N ALA A 350 0.91 21.08 -4.82
CA ALA A 350 1.19 22.51 -4.77
C ALA A 350 2.30 22.84 -3.73
N TYR A 351 2.28 22.21 -2.58
CA TYR A 351 3.28 22.40 -1.54
C TYR A 351 4.64 21.81 -1.93
N LEU A 352 4.69 20.55 -2.33
CA LEU A 352 5.94 19.87 -2.67
C LEU A 352 6.61 20.42 -3.93
N SER A 353 5.85 21.05 -4.83
CA SER A 353 6.36 21.75 -6.01
C SER A 353 6.76 23.20 -5.75
N GLY A 354 6.56 23.72 -4.51
CA GLY A 354 6.86 25.11 -4.14
C GLY A 354 5.87 26.14 -4.67
N LYS A 355 4.72 25.71 -5.23
CA LYS A 355 3.61 26.62 -5.63
C LYS A 355 2.80 27.13 -4.46
N MET A 356 2.91 26.49 -3.31
CA MET A 356 2.22 26.82 -2.07
C MET A 356 3.23 26.82 -0.93
N ASP A 357 3.24 27.87 -0.08
CA ASP A 357 4.09 27.89 1.09
C ASP A 357 3.49 27.06 2.25
N LYS A 358 4.27 26.90 3.32
CA LYS A 358 3.89 26.08 4.47
C LYS A 358 2.61 26.54 5.16
N GLN A 359 2.46 27.85 5.34
CA GLN A 359 1.29 28.41 6.02
C GLN A 359 0.02 28.26 5.18
N ALA A 360 0.12 28.52 3.87
CA ALA A 360 -0.98 28.30 2.94
C ALA A 360 -1.37 26.82 2.85
N ALA A 361 -0.39 25.90 2.87
CA ALA A 361 -0.65 24.47 2.89
C ALA A 361 -1.38 24.01 4.17
N ILE A 362 -0.95 24.48 5.34
CA ILE A 362 -1.65 24.23 6.62
C ILE A 362 -3.08 24.78 6.58
N ALA A 363 -3.25 26.01 6.11
CA ALA A 363 -4.58 26.62 6.00
C ALA A 363 -5.50 25.85 5.03
N ALA A 364 -4.95 25.40 3.89
CA ALA A 364 -5.70 24.58 2.93
C ALA A 364 -6.05 23.20 3.51
N LEU A 365 -5.12 22.52 4.19
CA LEU A 365 -5.37 21.26 4.87
C LEU A 365 -6.42 21.40 5.98
N ALA A 366 -6.39 22.50 6.76
CA ALA A 366 -7.39 22.79 7.77
C ALA A 366 -8.77 23.01 7.13
N LYS A 367 -8.85 23.83 6.06
CA LYS A 367 -10.10 24.15 5.35
C LYS A 367 -10.72 22.90 4.71
N TYR A 368 -9.97 22.21 3.86
CA TYR A 368 -10.50 21.07 3.09
C TYR A 368 -10.49 19.75 3.85
N GLY A 369 -9.64 19.60 4.86
CA GLY A 369 -9.66 18.47 5.81
C GLY A 369 -10.69 18.66 6.94
N LEU A 370 -11.28 19.86 7.08
CA LEU A 370 -12.20 20.23 8.17
C LEU A 370 -11.66 19.79 9.53
N SER A 371 -10.48 20.27 9.85
CA SER A 371 -9.74 19.86 11.04
C SER A 371 -9.07 21.06 11.71
N SER A 372 -8.70 20.89 12.98
CA SER A 372 -7.91 21.91 13.69
C SER A 372 -6.56 22.16 13.02
N VAL A 373 -5.98 23.32 13.25
CA VAL A 373 -4.63 23.69 12.75
C VAL A 373 -3.60 22.65 13.19
N ALA A 374 -3.65 22.19 14.44
CA ALA A 374 -2.73 21.15 14.94
C ALA A 374 -2.81 19.83 14.15
N ARG A 375 -4.02 19.41 13.75
CA ARG A 375 -4.21 18.24 12.89
C ARG A 375 -3.70 18.49 11.47
N ALA A 376 -3.91 19.69 10.94
CA ALA A 376 -3.40 20.08 9.61
C ALA A 376 -1.86 20.13 9.59
N GLU A 377 -1.22 20.64 10.65
CA GLU A 377 0.24 20.63 10.82
C GLU A 377 0.79 19.20 10.86
N LYS A 378 0.15 18.32 11.64
CA LYS A 378 0.52 16.89 11.68
C LYS A 378 0.35 16.22 10.30
N ARG A 379 -0.72 16.57 9.57
CA ARG A 379 -0.94 16.05 8.21
C ARG A 379 0.10 16.58 7.22
N LEU A 380 0.49 17.84 7.33
CA LEU A 380 1.55 18.40 6.49
C LEU A 380 2.90 17.72 6.76
N SER A 381 3.23 17.46 8.04
CA SER A 381 4.43 16.68 8.39
C SER A 381 4.42 15.28 7.80
N PHE A 382 3.26 14.63 7.72
CA PHE A 382 3.08 13.37 7.01
C PHE A 382 3.37 13.52 5.51
N ILE A 383 2.85 14.58 4.86
CA ILE A 383 3.13 14.89 3.45
C ILE A 383 4.63 15.17 3.23
N GLU A 384 5.29 15.89 4.14
CA GLU A 384 6.74 16.16 4.09
C GLU A 384 7.55 14.86 4.13
N THR A 385 7.11 13.90 4.95
CA THR A 385 7.80 12.61 5.14
C THR A 385 7.54 11.63 3.98
N TYR A 386 6.29 11.46 3.60
CA TYR A 386 5.85 10.39 2.70
C TYR A 386 5.54 10.86 1.29
N ARG A 387 5.47 12.16 1.04
CA ARG A 387 5.33 12.81 -0.26
C ARG A 387 4.12 12.27 -1.05
N SER A 388 4.34 11.76 -2.27
CA SER A 388 3.26 11.23 -3.13
C SER A 388 2.58 9.97 -2.58
N TYR A 389 3.08 9.36 -1.50
CA TYR A 389 2.43 8.23 -0.82
C TYR A 389 0.97 8.53 -0.42
N VAL A 390 0.66 9.79 -0.15
CA VAL A 390 -0.69 10.23 0.26
C VAL A 390 -1.80 9.82 -0.72
N ILE A 391 -1.46 9.61 -2.00
CA ILE A 391 -2.44 9.18 -3.01
C ILE A 391 -2.98 7.76 -2.76
N ASN A 392 -2.22 6.93 -2.05
CA ASN A 392 -2.55 5.52 -1.84
C ASN A 392 -3.87 5.37 -1.07
N TYR A 393 -4.16 6.32 -0.16
CA TYR A 393 -5.37 6.28 0.67
C TYR A 393 -6.66 6.59 -0.09
N ASN A 394 -6.64 7.54 -1.02
CA ASN A 394 -7.83 7.98 -1.76
C ASN A 394 -7.88 7.41 -3.17
N LEU A 395 -6.85 7.66 -4.00
CA LEU A 395 -6.80 7.13 -5.38
C LEU A 395 -6.71 5.60 -5.39
N GLY A 396 -5.91 5.01 -4.47
CA GLY A 396 -5.84 3.55 -4.32
C GLY A 396 -7.21 2.95 -4.02
N GLN A 397 -7.97 3.56 -3.08
CA GLN A 397 -9.33 3.14 -2.77
C GLN A 397 -10.25 3.23 -3.99
N ASP A 398 -10.19 4.32 -4.76
CA ASP A 398 -11.03 4.51 -5.94
C ASP A 398 -10.73 3.49 -7.04
N ILE A 399 -9.45 3.15 -7.25
CA ILE A 399 -9.01 2.15 -8.22
C ILE A 399 -9.48 0.75 -7.80
N VAL A 400 -9.27 0.37 -6.54
CA VAL A 400 -9.74 -0.93 -6.02
C VAL A 400 -11.25 -1.02 -6.07
N ARG A 401 -11.98 0.03 -5.65
CA ARG A 401 -13.44 0.10 -5.74
C ARG A 401 -13.92 -0.14 -7.16
N ALA A 402 -13.40 0.61 -8.11
CA ALA A 402 -13.79 0.50 -9.51
C ALA A 402 -13.57 -0.91 -10.07
N HIS A 403 -12.47 -1.56 -9.68
CA HIS A 403 -12.20 -2.93 -10.07
C HIS A 403 -13.17 -3.93 -9.44
N VAL A 404 -13.32 -3.89 -8.12
CA VAL A 404 -14.16 -4.85 -7.39
C VAL A 404 -15.62 -4.69 -7.76
N GLU A 405 -16.14 -3.47 -7.92
CA GLU A 405 -17.54 -3.22 -8.26
C GLU A 405 -17.91 -3.62 -9.69
N ARG A 406 -16.94 -3.70 -10.61
CA ARG A 406 -17.16 -4.28 -11.95
C ARG A 406 -17.50 -5.77 -11.91
N SER A 407 -17.16 -6.51 -10.85
CA SER A 407 -17.55 -7.91 -10.71
C SER A 407 -19.06 -8.13 -10.52
N GLY A 408 -19.82 -7.05 -10.26
CA GLY A 408 -21.25 -7.07 -10.12
C GLY A 408 -21.77 -6.57 -8.77
N PRO A 409 -23.09 -6.46 -8.60
CA PRO A 409 -23.69 -5.91 -7.39
C PRO A 409 -23.72 -6.89 -6.20
N GLY A 410 -23.51 -8.19 -6.42
CA GLY A 410 -23.57 -9.23 -5.39
C GLY A 410 -22.36 -9.23 -4.46
N GLN A 411 -22.58 -9.45 -3.18
CA GLN A 411 -21.50 -9.49 -2.17
C GLN A 411 -20.49 -10.62 -2.47
N ASP A 412 -20.95 -11.81 -2.83
CA ASP A 412 -20.05 -12.94 -3.16
C ASP A 412 -19.08 -12.61 -4.28
N ALA A 413 -19.57 -11.96 -5.35
CA ALA A 413 -18.73 -11.56 -6.48
C ALA A 413 -17.69 -10.50 -6.08
N ARG A 414 -18.12 -9.50 -5.29
CA ARG A 414 -17.23 -8.44 -4.78
C ARG A 414 -16.17 -8.98 -3.83
N TRP A 415 -16.53 -9.85 -2.91
CA TRP A 415 -15.58 -10.46 -1.99
C TRP A 415 -14.58 -11.37 -2.72
N LYS A 416 -15.05 -12.14 -3.72
CA LYS A 416 -14.16 -12.94 -4.57
C LYS A 416 -13.17 -12.06 -5.36
N ALA A 417 -13.63 -10.94 -5.91
CA ALA A 417 -12.76 -9.99 -6.60
C ALA A 417 -11.77 -9.34 -5.61
N MET A 418 -12.23 -8.97 -4.42
CA MET A 418 -11.37 -8.42 -3.37
C MET A 418 -10.31 -9.44 -2.91
N GLU A 419 -10.69 -10.70 -2.70
CA GLU A 419 -9.73 -11.77 -2.36
C GLU A 419 -8.64 -11.89 -3.43
N ALA A 420 -9.01 -11.85 -4.71
CA ALA A 420 -8.03 -11.89 -5.80
C ALA A 420 -7.06 -10.70 -5.74
N VAL A 421 -7.56 -9.47 -5.48
CA VAL A 421 -6.73 -8.27 -5.35
C VAL A 421 -5.68 -8.41 -4.25
N ILE A 422 -6.05 -8.98 -3.09
CA ILE A 422 -5.17 -9.04 -1.91
C ILE A 422 -4.39 -10.36 -1.76
N SER A 423 -4.53 -11.29 -2.69
CA SER A 423 -3.89 -12.60 -2.58
C SER A 423 -3.10 -13.04 -3.82
N GLU A 424 -3.08 -12.23 -4.88
CA GLU A 424 -2.39 -12.51 -6.13
C GLU A 424 -1.38 -11.38 -6.45
N PRO A 425 -0.40 -11.60 -7.35
CA PRO A 425 0.47 -10.53 -7.84
C PRO A 425 -0.34 -9.47 -8.58
N THR A 426 -0.81 -8.47 -7.86
CA THR A 426 -1.70 -7.42 -8.39
C THR A 426 -0.91 -6.15 -8.65
N THR A 427 -1.11 -5.56 -9.83
CA THR A 427 -0.57 -4.25 -10.20
C THR A 427 -1.71 -3.24 -10.41
N PRO A 428 -1.46 -1.93 -10.31
CA PRO A 428 -2.47 -0.91 -10.66
C PRO A 428 -3.02 -1.07 -12.08
N ALA A 429 -2.19 -1.53 -13.02
CA ALA A 429 -2.61 -1.79 -14.40
C ALA A 429 -3.61 -2.95 -14.54
N ASP A 430 -3.54 -3.94 -13.65
CA ASP A 430 -4.52 -5.04 -13.62
C ASP A 430 -5.88 -4.55 -13.11
N LEU A 431 -5.88 -3.60 -12.17
CA LEU A 431 -7.10 -3.03 -11.63
C LEU A 431 -7.80 -2.05 -12.59
N ALA A 432 -7.05 -1.46 -13.53
CA ALA A 432 -7.61 -0.55 -14.53
C ALA A 432 -8.36 -1.25 -15.68
N ARG A 433 -8.19 -2.56 -15.84
CA ARG A 433 -8.84 -3.42 -16.86
C ARG A 433 -10.25 -3.89 -16.39
#